data_b0fad9836b840d828948ffcbf47fcf60
#
_entry.id   b0fad9836b840d828948ffcbf47fcf60
#
_cell.length_a   1.000
_cell.length_b   1.000
_cell.length_c   1.000
_cell.angle_alpha   90.00
_cell.angle_beta   90.00
_cell.angle_gamma   90.00
#
_symmetry.space_group_name_H-M   'P 1'
#
loop_
_entity.id
_entity.type
_entity.pdbx_description
1 polymer ?
#
loop_
_entity_poly.entity_id
_entity_poly.type
_entity_poly.pdbx_seq_one_letter_code
_entity_poly.pdbx_strand_id
1 'polypeptide(L)'
;NTTIIARDISTYIGYKFEIVAVRTGGTHAGSVGDRTFLELNGINDRTVSDEHIATINKTGTVSGWTAATDLTGGNMTLQVTGNATMDISWCVTANFYEIKI
;
A
#
# COMPACT_ATOMS: atom_id res chain seq x y z
N ASN A 1 5.89 5.23 8.12
CA ASN A 1 4.80 4.34 7.74
C ASN A 1 3.47 4.89 8.21
N THR A 2 2.48 4.87 7.33
CA THR A 2 1.11 5.26 7.65
C THR A 2 0.20 4.08 7.41
N THR A 3 -0.63 3.75 8.40
CA THR A 3 -1.64 2.70 8.26
C THR A 3 -2.87 3.30 7.58
N ILE A 4 -3.28 2.66 6.47
CA ILE A 4 -4.44 3.10 5.69
C ILE A 4 -5.67 2.25 6.00
N ILE A 5 -5.50 0.93 6.05
CA ILE A 5 -6.58 -0.04 6.24
C ILE A 5 -6.17 -1.04 7.29
N ALA A 6 -7.10 -1.37 8.19
CA ALA A 6 -6.94 -2.47 9.15
C ALA A 6 -8.11 -3.43 8.99
N ARG A 7 -7.83 -4.73 9.04
CA ARG A 7 -8.83 -5.79 8.92
C ARG A 7 -8.47 -6.96 9.83
N ASP A 8 -9.47 -7.47 10.54
CA ASP A 8 -9.33 -8.67 11.35
C ASP A 8 -9.21 -9.90 10.44
N ILE A 9 -8.23 -10.76 10.73
CA ILE A 9 -7.94 -11.94 9.93
C ILE A 9 -8.38 -13.17 10.71
N SER A 10 -9.37 -13.90 10.22
CA SER A 10 -9.85 -15.13 10.86
C SER A 10 -9.38 -16.40 10.16
N THR A 11 -9.17 -16.37 8.87
CA THR A 11 -8.76 -17.53 8.05
C THR A 11 -7.82 -17.10 6.94
N TYR A 12 -7.98 -17.65 5.74
CA TYR A 12 -7.23 -17.19 4.57
C TYR A 12 -7.90 -15.96 3.97
N ILE A 13 -7.13 -14.92 3.73
CA ILE A 13 -7.62 -13.71 3.07
C ILE A 13 -6.72 -13.39 1.89
N GLY A 14 -7.28 -13.47 0.69
CA GLY A 14 -6.70 -12.87 -0.49
C GLY A 14 -7.01 -11.39 -0.51
N TYR A 15 -6.10 -10.57 -1.02
CA TYR A 15 -6.31 -9.14 -1.11
C TYR A 15 -5.68 -8.57 -2.37
N LYS A 16 -6.27 -7.48 -2.82
CA LYS A 16 -5.73 -6.67 -3.89
C LYS A 16 -5.97 -5.21 -3.54
N PHE A 17 -4.90 -4.44 -3.46
CA PHE A 17 -4.95 -3.00 -3.29
C PHE A 17 -4.47 -2.31 -4.56
N GLU A 18 -5.24 -1.34 -5.03
CA GLU A 18 -4.82 -0.44 -6.09
C GLU A 18 -4.60 0.93 -5.46
N ILE A 19 -3.37 1.46 -5.59
CA ILE A 19 -2.90 2.60 -4.81
C ILE A 19 -2.39 3.66 -5.76
N VAL A 20 -3.03 4.82 -5.75
CA VAL A 20 -2.55 6.00 -6.49
C VAL A 20 -2.01 7.00 -5.49
N ALA A 21 -0.81 7.51 -5.75
CA ALA A 21 -0.18 8.53 -4.92
C ALA A 21 0.32 9.67 -5.77
N VAL A 22 0.07 10.90 -5.33
CA VAL A 22 0.48 12.11 -6.03
C VAL A 22 1.13 13.07 -5.03
N ARG A 23 2.29 13.60 -5.40
CA ARG A 23 2.93 14.65 -4.62
C ARG A 23 2.20 15.97 -4.84
N THR A 24 1.77 16.58 -3.75
CA THR A 24 1.02 17.84 -3.75
C THR A 24 1.83 19.02 -3.23
N GLY A 25 2.99 18.75 -2.63
CA GLY A 25 3.82 19.80 -2.05
C GLY A 25 5.08 19.26 -1.41
N GLY A 26 5.65 20.03 -0.48
CA GLY A 26 6.85 19.69 0.26
C GLY A 26 8.10 20.35 -0.29
N THR A 27 9.23 20.10 0.39
CA THR A 27 10.51 20.78 0.13
C THR A 27 11.57 19.88 -0.52
N HIS A 28 11.28 18.60 -0.71
CA HIS A 28 12.20 17.66 -1.33
C HIS A 28 12.46 18.02 -2.79
N ALA A 29 13.64 17.68 -3.32
CA ALA A 29 13.93 17.80 -4.74
C ALA A 29 12.95 16.95 -5.56
N GLY A 30 12.62 17.43 -6.75
CA GLY A 30 11.60 16.82 -7.60
C GLY A 30 10.47 17.82 -7.85
N SER A 31 9.34 17.37 -8.34
CA SER A 31 8.25 18.23 -8.78
C SER A 31 6.92 17.86 -8.16
N VAL A 32 6.13 18.86 -7.85
CA VAL A 32 4.70 18.66 -7.57
C VAL A 32 4.07 17.99 -8.79
N GLY A 33 3.23 16.99 -8.54
CA GLY A 33 2.64 16.17 -9.59
C GLY A 33 3.41 14.89 -9.90
N ASP A 34 4.59 14.66 -9.32
CA ASP A 34 5.23 13.34 -9.33
C ASP A 34 4.23 12.33 -8.75
N ARG A 35 4.08 11.19 -9.39
CA ARG A 35 2.97 10.28 -9.09
C ARG A 35 3.29 8.83 -9.41
N THR A 36 2.58 7.93 -8.76
CA THR A 36 2.71 6.50 -9.01
C THR A 36 1.36 5.79 -8.87
N PHE A 37 1.23 4.70 -9.60
CA PHE A 37 0.12 3.77 -9.47
C PHE A 37 0.71 2.40 -9.13
N LEU A 38 0.41 1.90 -7.94
CA LEU A 38 0.90 0.63 -7.43
C LEU A 38 -0.25 -0.37 -7.31
N GLU A 39 0.07 -1.65 -7.53
CA GLU A 39 -0.80 -2.75 -7.17
C GLU A 39 -0.09 -3.62 -6.16
N LEU A 40 -0.75 -3.91 -5.05
CA LEU A 40 -0.29 -4.81 -4.01
C LEU A 40 -1.30 -5.93 -3.88
N ASN A 41 -0.85 -7.17 -4.03
CA ASN A 41 -1.74 -8.32 -3.91
C ASN A 41 -1.05 -9.45 -3.16
N GLY A 42 -1.86 -10.34 -2.58
CA GLY A 42 -1.31 -11.48 -1.86
C GLY A 42 -2.38 -12.31 -1.19
N ILE A 43 -1.91 -13.31 -0.46
CA ILE A 43 -2.74 -14.19 0.34
C ILE A 43 -2.12 -14.31 1.73
N ASN A 44 -2.90 -14.04 2.77
CA ASN A 44 -2.48 -14.14 4.16
C ASN A 44 -3.19 -15.29 4.86
N ASP A 45 -2.44 -16.03 5.66
CA ASP A 45 -2.96 -17.13 6.48
C ASP A 45 -2.86 -16.84 7.98
N ARG A 46 -2.87 -15.58 8.39
CA ARG A 46 -2.73 -15.07 9.76
C ARG A 46 -1.28 -14.95 10.25
N THR A 47 -0.35 -15.71 9.70
CA THR A 47 1.05 -15.72 10.16
C THR A 47 2.02 -15.41 9.04
N VAL A 48 1.65 -15.68 7.82
CA VAL A 48 2.49 -15.48 6.63
C VAL A 48 1.71 -14.67 5.61
N SER A 49 2.41 -13.70 5.02
CA SER A 49 1.91 -12.96 3.87
C SER A 49 2.69 -13.36 2.63
N ASP A 50 2.00 -13.89 1.64
CA ASP A 50 2.56 -14.14 0.31
C ASP A 50 2.16 -12.96 -0.56
N GLU A 51 3.05 -11.98 -0.67
CA GLU A 51 2.73 -10.65 -1.15
C GLU A 51 3.56 -10.26 -2.36
N HIS A 52 2.94 -9.62 -3.31
CA HIS A 52 3.57 -9.08 -4.51
C HIS A 52 3.16 -7.63 -4.71
N ILE A 53 4.14 -6.78 -4.98
CA ILE A 53 3.92 -5.38 -5.33
C ILE A 53 4.43 -5.11 -6.75
N ALA A 54 3.66 -4.35 -7.52
CA ALA A 54 4.03 -3.94 -8.87
C ALA A 54 3.74 -2.46 -9.06
N THR A 55 4.63 -1.78 -9.78
CA THR A 55 4.39 -0.43 -10.26
C THR A 55 3.68 -0.51 -11.60
N ILE A 56 2.43 -0.08 -11.64
CA ILE A 56 1.62 -0.08 -12.86
C ILE A 56 2.00 1.09 -13.75
N ASN A 57 2.18 2.26 -13.14
CA ASN A 57 2.56 3.49 -13.84
C ASN A 57 3.31 4.42 -12.87
N LYS A 58 4.18 5.26 -13.40
CA LYS A 58 4.86 6.29 -12.61
C LYS A 58 5.31 7.45 -13.48
N THR A 59 5.37 8.62 -12.88
CA THR A 59 5.92 9.82 -13.50
C THR A 59 6.71 10.59 -12.45
N GLY A 60 7.94 10.94 -12.78
CA GLY A 60 8.80 11.73 -11.91
C GLY A 60 9.54 10.95 -10.85
N THR A 61 9.92 11.63 -9.78
CA THR A 61 10.75 11.09 -8.70
C THR A 61 9.87 10.46 -7.63
N VAL A 62 9.62 9.17 -7.75
CA VAL A 62 8.76 8.40 -6.83
C VAL A 62 9.48 7.18 -6.24
N SER A 63 10.80 7.13 -6.36
CA SER A 63 11.59 6.04 -5.81
C SER A 63 11.49 6.04 -4.28
N GLY A 64 11.25 4.87 -3.70
CA GLY A 64 11.00 4.75 -2.26
C GLY A 64 9.54 4.93 -1.82
N TRP A 65 8.65 5.36 -2.70
CA TRP A 65 7.22 5.32 -2.40
C TRP A 65 6.74 3.88 -2.56
N THR A 66 6.25 3.30 -1.49
CA THR A 66 5.88 1.88 -1.49
C THR A 66 4.71 1.61 -0.55
N ALA A 67 4.21 0.39 -0.62
CA ALA A 67 3.16 -0.11 0.25
C ALA A 67 3.46 -1.55 0.64
N ALA A 68 3.01 -1.93 1.81
CA ALA A 68 3.14 -3.30 2.30
C ALA A 68 2.02 -3.60 3.29
N THR A 69 1.70 -4.88 3.45
CA THR A 69 0.82 -5.31 4.52
C THR A 69 1.65 -5.77 5.72
N ASP A 70 1.06 -5.64 6.89
CA ASP A 70 1.63 -6.12 8.14
C ASP A 70 0.59 -6.94 8.90
N LEU A 71 1.01 -8.06 9.48
CA LEU A 71 0.17 -8.96 10.26
C LEU A 71 0.56 -8.87 11.71
N THR A 72 -0.28 -8.25 12.52
CA THR A 72 -0.02 -8.08 13.94
C THR A 72 -1.28 -8.35 14.76
N GLY A 73 -1.19 -9.26 15.73
CA GLY A 73 -2.29 -9.53 16.66
C GLY A 73 -3.57 -10.03 16.01
N GLY A 74 -3.47 -10.74 14.89
CA GLY A 74 -4.63 -11.21 14.13
C GLY A 74 -5.25 -10.17 13.21
N ASN A 75 -4.63 -9.01 13.09
CA ASN A 75 -5.06 -7.95 12.18
C ASN A 75 -4.10 -7.79 11.01
N MET A 76 -4.65 -7.52 9.84
CA MET A 76 -3.88 -7.11 8.68
C MET A 76 -4.03 -5.59 8.50
N THR A 77 -2.91 -4.89 8.38
CA THR A 77 -2.89 -3.46 8.08
C THR A 77 -2.19 -3.22 6.75
N LEU A 78 -2.71 -2.28 5.97
CA LEU A 78 -2.00 -1.74 4.82
C LEU A 78 -1.24 -0.50 5.25
N GLN A 79 0.05 -0.48 4.98
CA GLN A 79 0.92 0.64 5.30
C GLN A 79 1.53 1.20 4.02
N VAL A 80 1.58 2.51 3.92
CA VAL A 80 2.23 3.21 2.81
C VAL A 80 3.42 4.00 3.33
N THR A 81 4.46 4.09 2.52
CA THR A 81 5.67 4.82 2.85
C THR A 81 6.00 5.77 1.71
N GLY A 82 6.16 7.03 2.01
CA GLY A 82 6.60 8.06 1.07
C GLY A 82 7.92 8.67 1.52
N ASN A 83 8.10 9.94 1.23
CA ASN A 83 9.27 10.70 1.66
C ASN A 83 8.85 11.76 2.69
N ALA A 84 9.60 11.88 3.77
CA ALA A 84 9.26 12.76 4.89
C ALA A 84 9.18 14.24 4.53
N THR A 85 9.87 14.67 3.47
CA THR A 85 9.88 16.07 3.01
C THR A 85 8.93 16.32 1.84
N MET A 86 8.12 15.34 1.46
CA MET A 86 7.08 15.46 0.45
C MET A 86 5.71 15.39 1.08
N ASP A 87 4.79 16.23 0.62
CA ASP A 87 3.37 16.09 0.89
C ASP A 87 2.78 15.20 -0.20
N ILE A 88 2.26 14.05 0.19
CA ILE A 88 1.76 13.03 -0.73
C ILE A 88 0.32 12.72 -0.38
N SER A 89 -0.55 12.76 -1.38
CA SER A 89 -1.93 12.32 -1.25
C SER A 89 -2.06 10.92 -1.79
N TRP A 90 -2.70 10.04 -1.03
CA TRP A 90 -2.87 8.63 -1.33
C TRP A 90 -4.35 8.29 -1.52
N CYS A 91 -4.65 7.51 -2.54
CA CYS A 91 -5.98 6.96 -2.78
C CYS A 91 -5.87 5.45 -2.94
N VAL A 92 -6.67 4.71 -2.20
CA VAL A 92 -6.61 3.24 -2.18
C VAL A 92 -7.97 2.65 -2.47
N THR A 93 -7.99 1.69 -3.40
CA THR A 93 -9.12 0.79 -3.60
C THR A 93 -8.71 -0.59 -3.13
N ALA A 94 -9.54 -1.22 -2.29
CA ALA A 94 -9.24 -2.50 -1.70
C ALA A 94 -10.29 -3.55 -2.05
N ASN A 95 -9.83 -4.74 -2.42
CA ASN A 95 -10.67 -5.92 -2.60
C ASN A 95 -10.17 -7.04 -1.70
N PHE A 96 -11.09 -7.68 -0.99
CA PHE A 96 -10.78 -8.80 -0.10
C PHE A 96 -11.53 -10.05 -0.53
N TYR A 97 -10.84 -11.18 -0.42
CA TYR A 97 -11.36 -12.49 -0.78
C TYR A 97 -11.13 -13.41 0.42
N GLU A 98 -12.18 -13.65 1.20
CA GLU A 98 -12.06 -14.42 2.44
C GLU A 98 -12.51 -15.86 2.22
N ILE A 99 -11.67 -16.81 2.66
CA ILE A 99 -11.98 -18.23 2.64
C ILE A 99 -11.98 -18.73 4.07
N LYS A 100 -13.13 -19.19 4.52
CA LYS A 100 -13.31 -19.85 5.84
C LYS A 100 -13.29 -21.36 5.67
N ILE A 101 -12.47 -21.98 6.46
CA ILE A 101 -12.29 -23.43 6.42
C ILE A 101 -13.00 -24.07 7.60
#